data_58afd737f6daeff95f066eadd976294e
#
_entry.id   58afd737f6daeff95f066eadd976294e
#
_cell.length_a   1.000
_cell.length_b   1.000
_cell.length_c   1.000
_cell.angle_alpha   90.00
_cell.angle_beta   90.00
_cell.angle_gamma   90.00
#
_symmetry.space_group_name_H-M   'P 1'
#
loop_
_entity.id
_entity.type
_entity.pdbx_description
1 polymer ?
#
loop_
_entity_poly.entity_id
_entity_poly.type
_entity_poly.pdbx_seq_one_letter_code
_entity_poly.pdbx_strand_id
1 'polypeptide(L)'
;MRTTKIIATVLLAAMCLPLSAQSEAGLLVSAKAEKQVNKKLSFGIEAEMCTRNNLKTMDRWKFGIGAEYKLTSWLKANAGYNLLNQNYREDYNYKSSGALNKWRPSYWGIKHRVYASLTGSYKFSNNIKLSLRERWQYTYRPEKTVQRWDYDDEEWEDKVRSATGKNQLRSRFEIAYDKKHALLTPYASMELYNSWGIEKIRYTVGTDIRLNKQHSLGVFYRFQDMKNVDADDYDPDMHYIGLGYKFTF
;
A
#
# COMPACT_ATOMS: atom_id res chain seq x y z
N MET A 1 2.68 -32.98 2.67
CA MET A 1 2.64 -32.72 4.14
C MET A 1 3.82 -31.88 4.70
N ARG A 2 5.07 -32.03 4.25
CA ARG A 2 6.19 -31.19 4.77
C ARG A 2 6.09 -29.70 4.39
N THR A 3 5.72 -29.38 3.18
CA THR A 3 5.57 -28.01 2.66
C THR A 3 4.46 -27.21 3.35
N THR A 4 3.33 -27.84 3.69
CA THR A 4 2.22 -27.19 4.40
C THR A 4 2.61 -26.81 5.84
N LYS A 5 3.43 -27.63 6.51
CA LYS A 5 3.93 -27.34 7.86
C LYS A 5 4.90 -26.15 7.85
N ILE A 6 5.78 -26.05 6.84
CA ILE A 6 6.72 -24.93 6.73
C ILE A 6 5.99 -23.61 6.50
N ILE A 7 4.94 -23.60 5.64
CA ILE A 7 4.13 -22.42 5.36
C ILE A 7 3.36 -21.96 6.62
N ALA A 8 2.79 -22.92 7.38
CA ALA A 8 2.11 -22.62 8.64
C ALA A 8 3.07 -22.05 9.69
N THR A 9 4.30 -22.59 9.78
CA THR A 9 5.31 -22.12 10.73
C THR A 9 5.82 -20.72 10.38
N VAL A 10 6.00 -20.39 9.09
CA VAL A 10 6.42 -19.07 8.64
C VAL A 10 5.30 -18.04 8.87
N LEU A 11 4.04 -18.39 8.64
CA LEU A 11 2.89 -17.53 8.96
C LEU A 11 2.75 -17.30 10.47
N LEU A 12 2.95 -18.34 11.28
CA LEU A 12 2.90 -18.23 12.75
C LEU A 12 4.07 -17.40 13.29
N ALA A 13 5.28 -17.56 12.76
CA ALA A 13 6.45 -16.78 13.15
C ALA A 13 6.30 -15.28 12.78
N ALA A 14 5.60 -14.97 11.68
CA ALA A 14 5.29 -13.60 11.30
C ALA A 14 4.29 -12.92 12.26
N MET A 15 3.47 -13.70 12.98
CA MET A 15 2.56 -13.18 14.01
C MET A 15 3.22 -12.88 15.35
N CYS A 16 4.46 -13.35 15.56
CA CYS A 16 5.22 -13.17 16.81
C CYS A 16 6.15 -11.94 16.76
N LEU A 17 6.04 -11.07 15.74
CA LEU A 17 6.80 -9.83 15.75
C LEU A 17 6.34 -8.95 16.91
N PRO A 18 7.27 -8.35 17.67
CA PRO A 18 6.90 -7.52 18.81
C PRO A 18 6.05 -6.35 18.32
N LEU A 19 4.80 -6.30 18.78
CA LEU A 19 3.96 -5.12 18.68
C LEU A 19 4.61 -4.07 19.59
N SER A 20 5.40 -3.18 19.01
CA SER A 20 5.88 -2.01 19.73
C SER A 20 4.66 -1.17 20.13
N ALA A 21 4.73 -0.50 21.28
CA ALA A 21 3.63 0.33 21.80
C ALA A 21 3.17 1.46 20.87
N GLN A 22 3.89 1.67 19.78
CA GLN A 22 3.64 2.72 18.76
C GLN A 22 3.13 2.18 17.42
N SER A 23 2.69 0.91 17.36
CA SER A 23 2.20 0.31 16.11
C SER A 23 0.69 0.09 16.14
N GLU A 24 0.06 0.15 14.96
CA GLU A 24 -1.37 -0.10 14.77
C GLU A 24 -1.61 -1.30 13.87
N ALA A 25 -2.71 -2.01 14.10
CA ALA A 25 -3.20 -3.04 13.20
C ALA A 25 -4.26 -2.51 12.22
N GLY A 26 -4.24 -3.01 11.00
CA GLY A 26 -5.20 -2.70 9.95
C GLY A 26 -5.55 -3.90 9.09
N LEU A 27 -6.70 -3.84 8.43
CA LEU A 27 -7.12 -4.76 7.39
C LEU A 27 -6.95 -4.09 6.02
N LEU A 28 -6.41 -4.82 5.04
CA LEU A 28 -6.31 -4.36 3.66
C LEU A 28 -7.08 -5.33 2.77
N VAL A 29 -8.11 -4.85 2.09
CA VAL A 29 -8.90 -5.65 1.15
C VAL A 29 -8.79 -5.04 -0.24
N SER A 30 -8.54 -5.87 -1.25
CA SER A 30 -8.46 -5.42 -2.63
C SER A 30 -9.15 -6.36 -3.59
N ALA A 31 -9.67 -5.79 -4.66
CA ALA A 31 -10.22 -6.51 -5.81
C ALA A 31 -9.62 -5.94 -7.09
N LYS A 32 -9.15 -6.82 -7.97
CA LYS A 32 -8.57 -6.46 -9.26
C LYS A 32 -9.24 -7.26 -10.37
N ALA A 33 -9.64 -6.57 -11.44
CA ALA A 33 -10.04 -7.22 -12.68
C ALA A 33 -9.04 -6.83 -13.79
N GLU A 34 -8.60 -7.82 -14.57
CA GLU A 34 -7.58 -7.65 -15.60
C GLU A 34 -8.03 -8.32 -16.90
N LYS A 35 -8.00 -7.56 -18.00
CA LYS A 35 -8.26 -8.05 -19.34
C LYS A 35 -6.99 -8.10 -20.17
N GLN A 36 -6.65 -9.26 -20.66
CA GLN A 36 -5.57 -9.42 -21.62
C GLN A 36 -6.12 -9.16 -23.04
N VAL A 37 -5.68 -8.06 -23.66
CA VAL A 37 -6.13 -7.68 -25.02
C VAL A 37 -5.36 -8.48 -26.07
N ASN A 38 -4.07 -8.70 -25.84
CA ASN A 38 -3.21 -9.52 -26.69
C ASN A 38 -2.04 -10.09 -25.88
N LYS A 39 -1.09 -10.80 -26.52
CA LYS A 39 0.05 -11.44 -25.82
C LYS A 39 0.96 -10.47 -25.06
N LYS A 40 0.90 -9.17 -25.37
CA LYS A 40 1.77 -8.15 -24.80
C LYS A 40 1.02 -7.13 -23.94
N LEU A 41 -0.25 -6.82 -24.23
CA LEU A 41 -1.00 -5.71 -23.61
C LEU A 41 -2.14 -6.24 -22.75
N SER A 42 -2.22 -5.78 -21.51
CA SER A 42 -3.38 -5.95 -20.64
C SER A 42 -3.80 -4.64 -19.98
N PHE A 43 -5.09 -4.52 -19.69
CA PHE A 43 -5.68 -3.43 -18.90
C PHE A 43 -6.23 -3.98 -17.61
N GLY A 44 -6.20 -3.17 -16.56
CA GLY A 44 -6.73 -3.56 -15.26
C GLY A 44 -7.43 -2.42 -14.56
N ILE A 45 -8.42 -2.79 -13.76
CA ILE A 45 -9.06 -1.93 -12.78
C ILE A 45 -8.83 -2.53 -11.40
N GLU A 46 -8.73 -1.69 -10.39
CA GLU A 46 -8.46 -2.11 -9.02
C GLU A 46 -9.25 -1.26 -8.05
N ALA A 47 -9.83 -1.90 -7.05
CA ALA A 47 -10.37 -1.25 -5.86
C ALA A 47 -9.63 -1.77 -4.63
N GLU A 48 -9.32 -0.89 -3.68
CA GLU A 48 -8.65 -1.23 -2.43
C GLU A 48 -9.26 -0.41 -1.31
N MET A 49 -9.45 -1.03 -0.16
CA MET A 49 -9.76 -0.35 1.09
C MET A 49 -8.83 -0.82 2.19
N CYS A 50 -8.50 0.07 3.11
CA CYS A 50 -7.76 -0.31 4.30
C CYS A 50 -8.28 0.41 5.55
N THR A 51 -8.09 -0.23 6.70
CA THR A 51 -8.42 0.29 8.02
C THR A 51 -7.14 0.60 8.79
N ARG A 52 -7.28 1.35 9.89
CA ARG A 52 -6.25 1.68 10.87
C ARG A 52 -6.81 1.64 12.28
N ASN A 53 -6.05 2.08 13.27
CA ASN A 53 -6.48 2.18 14.68
C ASN A 53 -7.08 0.84 15.16
N ASN A 54 -6.32 -0.25 14.99
CA ASN A 54 -6.73 -1.60 15.38
C ASN A 54 -8.10 -2.00 14.79
N LEU A 55 -8.27 -1.78 13.48
CA LEU A 55 -9.45 -2.05 12.65
C LEU A 55 -10.64 -1.10 12.87
N LYS A 56 -10.58 -0.19 13.82
CA LYS A 56 -11.73 0.65 14.23
C LYS A 56 -12.05 1.77 13.25
N THR A 57 -11.06 2.22 12.46
CA THR A 57 -11.21 3.39 11.61
C THR A 57 -10.89 3.05 10.15
N MET A 58 -11.77 3.42 9.24
CA MET A 58 -11.47 3.38 7.81
C MET A 58 -10.37 4.41 7.50
N ASP A 59 -9.23 3.94 6.98
CA ASP A 59 -8.10 4.79 6.64
C ASP A 59 -8.21 5.36 5.23
N ARG A 60 -8.47 4.48 4.27
CA ARG A 60 -8.45 4.86 2.85
C ARG A 60 -9.23 3.88 2.00
N TRP A 61 -9.81 4.39 0.92
CA TRP A 61 -10.15 3.60 -0.24
C TRP A 61 -9.47 4.16 -1.50
N LYS A 62 -9.25 3.30 -2.46
CA LYS A 62 -8.57 3.60 -3.72
C LYS A 62 -9.29 2.93 -4.86
N PHE A 63 -9.46 3.66 -5.96
CA PHE A 63 -9.81 3.12 -7.27
C PHE A 63 -8.67 3.37 -8.23
N GLY A 64 -8.32 2.37 -9.02
CA GLY A 64 -7.21 2.42 -9.96
C GLY A 64 -7.58 1.88 -11.33
N ILE A 65 -7.00 2.48 -12.36
CA ILE A 65 -6.99 1.96 -13.73
C ILE A 65 -5.54 1.94 -14.20
N GLY A 66 -5.17 0.96 -15.03
CA GLY A 66 -3.82 0.89 -15.56
C GLY A 66 -3.70 -0.05 -16.74
N ALA A 67 -2.58 0.10 -17.42
CA ALA A 67 -2.19 -0.75 -18.53
C ALA A 67 -0.80 -1.36 -18.25
N GLU A 68 -0.63 -2.63 -18.58
CA GLU A 68 0.66 -3.33 -18.55
C GLU A 68 1.04 -3.76 -19.96
N TYR A 69 2.29 -3.50 -20.34
CA TYR A 69 2.85 -3.91 -21.61
C TYR A 69 4.12 -4.75 -21.41
N LYS A 70 4.15 -5.93 -21.98
CA LYS A 70 5.33 -6.83 -21.98
C LYS A 70 6.30 -6.35 -23.05
N LEU A 71 7.39 -5.71 -22.63
CA LEU A 71 8.47 -5.25 -23.51
C LEU A 71 9.27 -6.45 -24.03
N THR A 72 9.67 -7.34 -23.12
CA THR A 72 10.38 -8.60 -23.40
C THR A 72 9.79 -9.73 -22.58
N SER A 73 10.38 -10.93 -22.62
CA SER A 73 9.99 -12.07 -21.77
C SER A 73 10.26 -11.83 -20.29
N TRP A 74 11.21 -10.96 -19.96
CA TRP A 74 11.65 -10.67 -18.59
C TRP A 74 11.33 -9.25 -18.11
N LEU A 75 10.94 -8.33 -19.01
CA LEU A 75 10.70 -6.91 -18.70
C LEU A 75 9.29 -6.50 -19.08
N LYS A 76 8.61 -5.82 -18.13
CA LYS A 76 7.29 -5.25 -18.31
C LYS A 76 7.28 -3.78 -17.91
N ALA A 77 6.53 -2.98 -18.66
CA ALA A 77 6.17 -1.61 -18.31
C ALA A 77 4.71 -1.58 -17.85
N ASN A 78 4.41 -0.73 -16.87
CA ASN A 78 3.04 -0.49 -16.43
C ASN A 78 2.86 1.00 -16.14
N ALA A 79 1.72 1.55 -16.55
CA ALA A 79 1.32 2.92 -16.23
C ALA A 79 -0.14 2.96 -15.84
N GLY A 80 -0.51 3.96 -15.03
CA GLY A 80 -1.90 4.07 -14.60
C GLY A 80 -2.18 5.27 -13.72
N TYR A 81 -3.43 5.32 -13.29
CA TYR A 81 -3.97 6.37 -12.44
C TYR A 81 -4.73 5.75 -11.28
N ASN A 82 -4.62 6.37 -10.11
CA ASN A 82 -5.39 6.03 -8.92
C ASN A 82 -6.07 7.27 -8.36
N LEU A 83 -7.35 7.14 -8.07
CA LEU A 83 -8.10 8.02 -7.21
C LEU A 83 -8.07 7.46 -5.80
N LEU A 84 -7.58 8.24 -4.85
CA LEU A 84 -7.55 7.87 -3.43
C LEU A 84 -8.44 8.82 -2.65
N ASN A 85 -9.21 8.31 -1.71
CA ASN A 85 -9.84 9.11 -0.68
C ASN A 85 -9.30 8.63 0.65
N GLN A 86 -8.60 9.50 1.36
CA GLN A 86 -7.90 9.19 2.60
C GLN A 86 -8.55 9.93 3.77
N ASN A 87 -8.75 9.22 4.86
CA ASN A 87 -9.15 9.77 6.14
C ASN A 87 -7.88 10.27 6.85
N TYR A 88 -7.67 11.58 6.84
CA TYR A 88 -6.57 12.19 7.58
C TYR A 88 -6.84 12.11 9.07
N ARG A 89 -5.79 11.84 9.85
CA ARG A 89 -5.89 11.79 11.30
C ARG A 89 -6.27 13.14 11.87
N GLU A 90 -6.89 13.13 13.03
CA GLU A 90 -6.98 14.33 13.86
C GLU A 90 -5.57 14.81 14.24
N ASP A 91 -5.46 16.09 14.53
CA ASP A 91 -4.19 16.73 14.77
C ASP A 91 -4.33 17.77 15.88
N TYR A 92 -3.40 17.75 16.82
CA TYR A 92 -3.37 18.65 17.98
C TYR A 92 -2.12 19.51 17.90
N ASN A 93 -2.30 20.82 17.90
CA ASN A 93 -1.22 21.78 17.98
C ASN A 93 -1.13 22.30 19.41
N TYR A 94 0.10 22.38 19.93
CA TYR A 94 0.37 22.83 21.30
C TYR A 94 1.16 24.14 21.27
N LYS A 95 0.94 24.98 22.27
CA LYS A 95 1.74 26.18 22.54
C LYS A 95 3.11 25.78 23.10
N SER A 96 4.05 26.71 23.09
CA SER A 96 5.35 26.51 23.75
C SER A 96 5.25 26.23 25.26
N SER A 97 4.15 26.64 25.89
CA SER A 97 3.80 26.37 27.30
C SER A 97 3.30 24.93 27.54
N GLY A 98 3.07 24.13 26.47
CA GLY A 98 2.46 22.80 26.54
C GLY A 98 0.93 22.80 26.59
N ALA A 99 0.27 23.95 26.65
CA ALA A 99 -1.19 24.03 26.56
C ALA A 99 -1.69 23.76 25.14
N LEU A 100 -2.91 23.19 25.01
CA LEU A 100 -3.57 23.02 23.72
C LEU A 100 -3.78 24.41 23.07
N ASN A 101 -3.41 24.50 21.80
CA ASN A 101 -3.62 25.67 20.98
C ASN A 101 -4.77 25.44 20.01
N LYS A 102 -4.64 24.45 19.12
CA LYS A 102 -5.65 24.18 18.11
C LYS A 102 -5.85 22.68 17.93
N TRP A 103 -7.10 22.29 17.66
CA TRP A 103 -7.47 20.92 17.34
C TRP A 103 -8.17 20.82 15.99
N ARG A 104 -7.67 19.98 15.13
CA ARG A 104 -8.29 19.68 13.85
C ARG A 104 -8.84 18.23 13.88
N PRO A 105 -10.16 18.03 13.79
CA PRO A 105 -10.74 16.69 13.72
C PRO A 105 -10.30 15.93 12.47
N SER A 106 -10.47 14.63 12.47
CA SER A 106 -10.24 13.79 11.28
C SER A 106 -11.17 14.19 10.14
N TYR A 107 -10.68 14.14 8.92
CA TYR A 107 -11.47 14.48 7.73
C TYR A 107 -11.04 13.66 6.51
N TRP A 108 -11.95 13.50 5.56
CA TRP A 108 -11.69 12.85 4.30
C TRP A 108 -11.15 13.82 3.24
N GLY A 109 -10.14 13.38 2.50
CA GLY A 109 -9.57 14.16 1.40
C GLY A 109 -9.16 13.32 0.21
N ILE A 110 -9.42 13.84 -0.98
CA ILE A 110 -9.11 13.19 -2.25
C ILE A 110 -7.63 13.43 -2.61
N LYS A 111 -7.02 12.42 -3.23
CA LYS A 111 -5.70 12.51 -3.87
C LYS A 111 -5.77 11.87 -5.25
N HIS A 112 -5.13 12.49 -6.21
CA HIS A 112 -4.92 11.97 -7.56
C HIS A 112 -3.50 11.46 -7.68
N ARG A 113 -3.31 10.24 -8.20
CA ARG A 113 -2.00 9.65 -8.37
C ARG A 113 -1.83 9.07 -9.76
N VAL A 114 -0.86 9.58 -10.49
CA VAL A 114 -0.36 8.95 -11.70
C VAL A 114 0.91 8.16 -11.40
N TYR A 115 1.15 7.10 -12.13
CA TYR A 115 2.36 6.30 -11.95
C TYR A 115 2.80 5.65 -13.25
N ALA A 116 4.11 5.42 -13.33
CA ALA A 116 4.74 4.57 -14.32
C ALA A 116 5.74 3.63 -13.64
N SER A 117 5.87 2.40 -14.12
CA SER A 117 6.80 1.44 -13.54
C SER A 117 7.39 0.48 -14.56
N LEU A 118 8.61 0.04 -14.29
CA LEU A 118 9.28 -1.06 -14.97
C LEU A 118 9.44 -2.22 -13.98
N THR A 119 9.18 -3.44 -14.45
CA THR A 119 9.37 -4.66 -13.65
C THR A 119 10.21 -5.64 -14.43
N GLY A 120 11.43 -5.88 -13.97
CA GLY A 120 12.28 -6.97 -14.41
C GLY A 120 12.01 -8.23 -13.58
N SER A 121 11.98 -9.40 -14.21
CA SER A 121 11.83 -10.67 -13.50
C SER A 121 12.60 -11.80 -14.14
N TYR A 122 13.17 -12.64 -13.28
CA TYR A 122 13.90 -13.84 -13.70
C TYR A 122 13.40 -15.06 -12.92
N LYS A 123 13.15 -16.16 -13.63
CA LYS A 123 12.69 -17.42 -13.04
C LYS A 123 13.74 -18.49 -13.23
N PHE A 124 14.22 -19.04 -12.12
CA PHE A 124 15.17 -20.13 -12.07
C PHE A 124 14.51 -21.49 -12.36
N SER A 125 15.32 -22.49 -12.68
CA SER A 125 14.86 -23.86 -12.96
C SER A 125 14.18 -24.53 -11.76
N ASN A 126 14.55 -24.14 -10.52
CA ASN A 126 13.95 -24.60 -9.26
C ASN A 126 12.61 -23.92 -8.91
N ASN A 127 11.99 -23.18 -9.86
CA ASN A 127 10.75 -22.41 -9.72
C ASN A 127 10.84 -21.19 -8.78
N ILE A 128 12.00 -20.80 -8.31
CA ILE A 128 12.18 -19.52 -7.64
C ILE A 128 12.14 -18.42 -8.70
N LYS A 129 11.32 -17.40 -8.46
CA LYS A 129 11.22 -16.22 -9.30
C LYS A 129 11.66 -15.00 -8.48
N LEU A 130 12.59 -14.23 -9.00
CA LEU A 130 12.99 -12.93 -8.49
C LEU A 130 12.38 -11.86 -9.38
N SER A 131 11.94 -10.77 -8.77
CA SER A 131 11.51 -9.58 -9.51
C SER A 131 11.93 -8.30 -8.81
N LEU A 132 12.31 -7.31 -9.61
CA LEU A 132 12.60 -5.95 -9.19
C LEU A 132 11.66 -5.02 -9.94
N ARG A 133 10.94 -4.18 -9.21
CA ARG A 133 10.06 -3.16 -9.78
C ARG A 133 10.49 -1.78 -9.32
N GLU A 134 10.77 -0.92 -10.27
CA GLU A 134 10.92 0.51 -10.05
C GLU A 134 9.65 1.22 -10.50
N ARG A 135 9.07 2.02 -9.60
CA ARG A 135 7.85 2.78 -9.87
C ARG A 135 8.05 4.23 -9.47
N TRP A 136 8.00 5.11 -10.45
CA TRP A 136 7.76 6.52 -10.21
C TRP A 136 6.27 6.77 -10.04
N GLN A 137 5.91 7.64 -9.08
CA GLN A 137 4.55 8.13 -8.92
C GLN A 137 4.54 9.60 -8.54
N TYR A 138 3.57 10.32 -9.08
CA TYR A 138 3.23 11.67 -8.67
C TYR A 138 1.86 11.68 -8.02
N THR A 139 1.77 12.21 -6.80
CA THR A 139 0.51 12.32 -6.05
C THR A 139 0.17 13.77 -5.84
N TYR A 140 -0.97 14.18 -6.36
CA TYR A 140 -1.54 15.51 -6.18
C TYR A 140 -2.68 15.46 -5.18
N ARG A 141 -2.66 16.35 -4.19
CA ARG A 141 -3.73 16.61 -3.24
C ARG A 141 -4.31 17.99 -3.55
N PRO A 142 -5.59 18.09 -3.96
CA PRO A 142 -6.26 19.37 -4.14
C PRO A 142 -6.31 20.18 -2.85
N GLU A 143 -6.50 21.47 -3.00
CA GLU A 143 -6.84 22.37 -1.90
C GLU A 143 -8.15 21.93 -1.24
N LYS A 144 -8.22 22.09 0.08
CA LYS A 144 -9.41 21.79 0.86
C LYS A 144 -9.48 22.68 2.09
N THR A 145 -10.61 23.34 2.31
CA THR A 145 -10.93 23.99 3.58
C THR A 145 -11.35 22.93 4.58
N VAL A 146 -10.77 22.98 5.77
CA VAL A 146 -11.06 22.12 6.91
C VAL A 146 -11.29 22.99 8.14
N GLN A 147 -12.18 22.55 9.02
CA GLN A 147 -12.41 23.25 10.27
C GLN A 147 -11.40 22.78 11.32
N ARG A 148 -11.01 23.71 12.19
CA ARG A 148 -10.24 23.43 13.40
C ARG A 148 -10.80 24.27 14.54
N TRP A 149 -10.73 23.73 15.75
CA TRP A 149 -11.10 24.43 16.98
C TRP A 149 -9.91 25.23 17.49
N ASP A 150 -10.12 26.51 17.75
CA ASP A 150 -9.18 27.39 18.43
C ASP A 150 -9.51 27.41 19.90
N TYR A 151 -8.55 27.03 20.76
CA TYR A 151 -8.74 27.01 22.22
C TYR A 151 -8.57 28.39 22.88
N ASP A 152 -7.99 29.37 22.17
CA ASP A 152 -7.83 30.71 22.69
C ASP A 152 -9.09 31.54 22.51
N ASP A 153 -9.66 31.46 21.32
CA ASP A 153 -10.85 32.21 20.94
C ASP A 153 -12.14 31.43 21.21
N GLU A 154 -12.02 30.14 21.62
CA GLU A 154 -13.13 29.19 21.86
C GLU A 154 -14.11 29.13 20.69
N GLU A 155 -13.58 29.13 19.45
CA GLU A 155 -14.40 29.11 18.24
C GLU A 155 -13.85 28.15 17.16
N TRP A 156 -14.73 27.80 16.21
CA TRP A 156 -14.35 27.08 15.00
C TRP A 156 -13.83 28.06 13.95
N GLU A 157 -12.64 27.79 13.45
CA GLU A 157 -12.05 28.54 12.34
C GLU A 157 -11.88 27.66 11.09
N ASP A 158 -12.00 28.27 9.93
CA ASP A 158 -11.70 27.64 8.66
C ASP A 158 -10.21 27.74 8.36
N LYS A 159 -9.60 26.59 8.09
CA LYS A 159 -8.21 26.48 7.66
C LYS A 159 -8.11 25.93 6.25
N VAL A 160 -7.58 26.76 5.36
CA VAL A 160 -7.27 26.30 4.00
C VAL A 160 -6.00 25.44 4.03
N ARG A 161 -6.12 24.20 3.61
CA ARG A 161 -4.99 23.33 3.30
C ARG A 161 -4.66 23.42 1.82
N SER A 162 -3.59 24.12 1.50
CA SER A 162 -3.16 24.36 0.11
C SER A 162 -2.96 23.05 -0.66
N ALA A 163 -3.17 23.12 -1.96
CA ALA A 163 -2.84 22.04 -2.87
C ALA A 163 -1.35 21.67 -2.76
N THR A 164 -1.05 20.37 -2.83
CA THR A 164 0.34 19.89 -2.82
C THR A 164 0.54 18.77 -3.81
N GLY A 165 1.74 18.74 -4.40
CA GLY A 165 2.21 17.66 -5.28
C GLY A 165 3.45 16.98 -4.69
N LYS A 166 3.50 15.65 -4.76
CA LYS A 166 4.63 14.86 -4.25
C LYS A 166 5.08 13.83 -5.27
N ASN A 167 6.36 13.89 -5.62
CA ASN A 167 7.03 12.85 -6.39
C ASN A 167 7.59 11.79 -5.44
N GLN A 168 7.49 10.52 -5.83
CA GLN A 168 8.01 9.42 -5.03
C GLN A 168 8.47 8.28 -5.94
N LEU A 169 9.67 7.78 -5.70
CA LEU A 169 10.17 6.54 -6.27
C LEU A 169 9.90 5.38 -5.32
N ARG A 170 9.46 4.25 -5.88
CA ARG A 170 9.19 3.03 -5.12
C ARG A 170 9.95 1.87 -5.74
N SER A 171 10.90 1.32 -4.98
CA SER A 171 11.71 0.19 -5.37
C SER A 171 11.23 -1.05 -4.64
N ARG A 172 10.72 -2.06 -5.36
CA ARG A 172 10.22 -3.30 -4.77
C ARG A 172 11.01 -4.49 -5.27
N PHE A 173 11.62 -5.19 -4.34
CA PHE A 173 12.20 -6.51 -4.54
C PHE A 173 11.22 -7.58 -4.07
N GLU A 174 11.08 -8.66 -4.85
CA GLU A 174 10.18 -9.78 -4.52
C GLU A 174 10.83 -11.11 -4.89
N ILE A 175 10.71 -12.08 -4.01
CA ILE A 175 11.01 -13.48 -4.22
C ILE A 175 9.72 -14.29 -4.12
N ALA A 176 9.45 -15.16 -5.07
CA ALA A 176 8.28 -16.03 -5.10
C ALA A 176 8.64 -17.46 -5.51
N TYR A 177 7.92 -18.44 -4.98
CA TYR A 177 7.97 -19.81 -5.48
C TYR A 177 6.84 -20.02 -6.48
N ASP A 178 7.15 -19.88 -7.77
CA ASP A 178 6.20 -19.89 -8.88
C ASP A 178 6.29 -21.21 -9.65
N LYS A 179 5.73 -22.27 -9.10
CA LYS A 179 5.62 -23.58 -9.77
C LYS A 179 4.39 -23.60 -10.69
N LYS A 180 4.60 -24.01 -11.92
CA LYS A 180 3.51 -24.15 -12.92
C LYS A 180 2.39 -25.05 -12.37
N HIS A 181 1.14 -24.59 -12.45
CA HIS A 181 -0.06 -25.27 -11.97
C HIS A 181 -0.13 -25.53 -10.45
N ALA A 182 0.75 -24.93 -9.65
CA ALA A 182 0.60 -25.00 -8.21
C ALA A 182 -0.66 -24.23 -7.75
N LEU A 183 -1.32 -24.75 -6.73
CA LEU A 183 -2.44 -24.08 -6.07
C LEU A 183 -1.96 -22.83 -5.33
N LEU A 184 -0.79 -22.89 -4.71
CA LEU A 184 -0.22 -21.85 -3.88
C LEU A 184 1.06 -21.29 -4.51
N THR A 185 1.19 -19.97 -4.52
CA THR A 185 2.39 -19.24 -4.92
C THR A 185 2.84 -18.37 -3.75
N PRO A 186 3.62 -18.92 -2.80
CA PRO A 186 4.14 -18.11 -1.68
C PRO A 186 5.18 -17.11 -2.17
N TYR A 187 5.19 -15.93 -1.53
CA TYR A 187 6.13 -14.86 -1.85
C TYR A 187 6.52 -14.05 -0.60
N ALA A 188 7.65 -13.39 -0.71
CA ALA A 188 8.07 -12.34 0.20
C ALA A 188 8.56 -11.14 -0.60
N SER A 189 8.33 -9.93 -0.10
CA SER A 189 8.81 -8.71 -0.77
C SER A 189 9.15 -7.62 0.23
N MET A 190 10.12 -6.77 -0.18
CA MET A 190 10.47 -5.52 0.48
C MET A 190 10.26 -4.39 -0.51
N GLU A 191 9.64 -3.30 -0.08
CA GLU A 191 9.38 -2.13 -0.91
C GLU A 191 9.79 -0.85 -0.18
N LEU A 192 10.69 -0.09 -0.79
CA LEU A 192 11.18 1.20 -0.32
C LEU A 192 10.37 2.33 -0.95
N TYR A 193 10.07 3.35 -0.18
CA TYR A 193 9.40 4.57 -0.62
C TYR A 193 10.36 5.75 -0.41
N ASN A 194 10.78 6.36 -1.48
CA ASN A 194 11.79 7.42 -1.49
C ASN A 194 11.23 8.70 -2.13
N SER A 195 11.28 9.80 -1.37
CA SER A 195 11.00 11.17 -1.83
C SER A 195 12.09 12.08 -1.27
N TRP A 196 13.29 12.04 -1.88
CA TRP A 196 14.52 12.67 -1.38
C TRP A 196 15.08 12.07 -0.08
N GLY A 197 14.40 11.13 0.53
CA GLY A 197 14.76 10.33 1.68
C GLY A 197 13.84 9.12 1.77
N ILE A 198 14.24 8.10 2.51
CA ILE A 198 13.40 6.91 2.74
C ILE A 198 12.32 7.30 3.75
N GLU A 199 11.07 7.38 3.31
CA GLU A 199 9.92 7.74 4.14
C GLU A 199 9.32 6.53 4.84
N LYS A 200 9.35 5.38 4.17
CA LYS A 200 8.86 4.11 4.71
C LYS A 200 9.41 2.90 4.00
N ILE A 201 9.41 1.80 4.71
CA ILE A 201 9.76 0.48 4.19
C ILE A 201 8.55 -0.45 4.42
N ARG A 202 8.20 -1.25 3.43
CA ARG A 202 7.17 -2.29 3.54
C ARG A 202 7.76 -3.66 3.37
N TYR A 203 7.53 -4.51 4.34
CA TYR A 203 7.82 -5.94 4.28
C TYR A 203 6.50 -6.69 4.10
N THR A 204 6.42 -7.57 3.12
CA THR A 204 5.20 -8.33 2.86
C THR A 204 5.55 -9.80 2.68
N VAL A 205 4.83 -10.68 3.37
CA VAL A 205 4.88 -12.12 3.21
C VAL A 205 3.46 -12.62 2.94
N GLY A 206 3.29 -13.46 1.94
CA GLY A 206 1.96 -13.92 1.57
C GLY A 206 1.97 -15.10 0.61
N THR A 207 0.79 -15.43 0.15
CA THR A 207 0.59 -16.44 -0.87
C THR A 207 -0.58 -16.08 -1.77
N ASP A 208 -0.41 -16.30 -3.08
CA ASP A 208 -1.51 -16.30 -4.03
C ASP A 208 -2.07 -17.72 -4.17
N ILE A 209 -3.38 -17.86 -4.02
CA ILE A 209 -4.15 -19.11 -4.13
C ILE A 209 -4.87 -19.08 -5.46
N ARG A 210 -4.47 -19.96 -6.38
CA ARG A 210 -5.12 -20.08 -7.69
C ARG A 210 -6.37 -20.94 -7.56
N LEU A 211 -7.55 -20.34 -7.63
CA LEU A 211 -8.82 -21.07 -7.60
C LEU A 211 -9.07 -21.77 -8.96
N ASN A 212 -8.82 -21.05 -10.04
CA ASN A 212 -8.89 -21.57 -11.41
C ASN A 212 -8.04 -20.70 -12.37
N LYS A 213 -8.29 -20.80 -13.69
CA LYS A 213 -7.54 -20.02 -14.70
C LYS A 213 -7.83 -18.52 -14.64
N GLN A 214 -9.00 -18.13 -14.14
CA GLN A 214 -9.49 -16.74 -14.14
C GLN A 214 -9.48 -16.11 -12.75
N HIS A 215 -9.60 -16.92 -11.68
CA HIS A 215 -9.81 -16.44 -10.31
C HIS A 215 -8.62 -16.81 -9.42
N SER A 216 -8.12 -15.85 -8.67
CA SER A 216 -7.14 -16.07 -7.60
C SER A 216 -7.46 -15.21 -6.38
N LEU A 217 -7.07 -15.73 -5.21
CA LEU A 217 -7.12 -15.05 -3.92
C LEU A 217 -5.70 -14.83 -3.42
N GLY A 218 -5.41 -13.67 -2.87
CA GLY A 218 -4.19 -13.36 -2.17
C GLY A 218 -4.44 -13.23 -0.68
N VAL A 219 -3.59 -13.85 0.13
CA VAL A 219 -3.58 -13.66 1.59
C VAL A 219 -2.17 -13.26 1.98
N PHE A 220 -2.02 -12.17 2.73
CA PHE A 220 -0.71 -11.70 3.11
C PHE A 220 -0.71 -10.97 4.46
N TYR A 221 0.43 -10.96 5.09
CA TYR A 221 0.78 -10.05 6.15
C TYR A 221 1.75 -9.00 5.63
N ARG A 222 1.56 -7.74 6.07
CA ARG A 222 2.42 -6.62 5.71
C ARG A 222 2.76 -5.81 6.94
N PHE A 223 4.05 -5.62 7.17
CA PHE A 223 4.57 -4.63 8.10
C PHE A 223 5.00 -3.39 7.32
N GLN A 224 4.57 -2.22 7.75
CA GLN A 224 4.95 -0.94 7.21
C GLN A 224 5.68 -0.15 8.30
N ASP A 225 6.98 -0.01 8.13
CA ASP A 225 7.89 0.75 8.98
C ASP A 225 7.90 2.21 8.48
N MET A 226 7.44 3.13 9.30
CA MET A 226 7.37 4.57 9.01
C MET A 226 8.62 5.26 9.54
N LYS A 227 9.29 6.04 8.67
CA LYS A 227 10.54 6.74 9.05
C LYS A 227 10.31 8.14 9.60
N ASN A 228 9.07 8.65 9.56
CA ASN A 228 8.65 9.94 10.13
C ASN A 228 9.67 11.06 9.86
N VAL A 229 9.97 11.25 8.57
CA VAL A 229 11.01 12.19 8.10
C VAL A 229 10.57 13.64 8.33
N ASP A 230 9.25 13.87 8.38
CA ASP A 230 8.63 15.16 8.68
C ASP A 230 8.11 15.14 10.11
N ALA A 231 8.60 16.04 10.96
CA ALA A 231 8.21 16.13 12.37
C ALA A 231 6.72 16.45 12.58
N ASP A 232 6.09 17.08 11.58
CA ASP A 232 4.70 17.51 11.63
C ASP A 232 3.68 16.46 11.18
N ASP A 233 4.11 15.29 10.72
CA ASP A 233 3.22 14.25 10.15
C ASP A 233 3.62 12.86 10.69
N TYR A 234 3.46 12.68 12.01
CA TYR A 234 3.75 11.39 12.65
C TYR A 234 2.70 10.35 12.28
N ASP A 235 3.13 9.33 11.55
CA ASP A 235 2.36 8.12 11.30
C ASP A 235 2.95 6.94 12.08
N PRO A 236 2.15 6.16 12.81
CA PRO A 236 2.63 4.97 13.49
C PRO A 236 3.02 3.87 12.49
N ASP A 237 3.84 2.94 12.94
CA ASP A 237 4.07 1.70 12.22
C ASP A 237 2.78 0.92 12.07
N MET A 238 2.61 0.24 10.92
CA MET A 238 1.36 -0.42 10.59
C MET A 238 1.55 -1.92 10.32
N HIS A 239 0.72 -2.72 10.94
CA HIS A 239 0.59 -4.16 10.67
C HIS A 239 -0.71 -4.44 9.92
N TYR A 240 -0.63 -4.92 8.69
CA TYR A 240 -1.81 -5.24 7.89
C TYR A 240 -1.95 -6.75 7.69
N ILE A 241 -3.15 -7.26 7.92
CA ILE A 241 -3.60 -8.50 7.30
C ILE A 241 -4.27 -8.11 5.99
N GLY A 242 -3.88 -8.75 4.89
CA GLY A 242 -4.37 -8.41 3.57
C GLY A 242 -5.11 -9.56 2.90
N LEU A 243 -6.22 -9.21 2.24
CA LEU A 243 -6.99 -10.09 1.38
C LEU A 243 -7.09 -9.47 -0.01
N GLY A 244 -6.74 -10.22 -1.03
CA GLY A 244 -6.81 -9.79 -2.42
C GLY A 244 -7.64 -10.76 -3.24
N TYR A 245 -8.49 -10.25 -4.11
CA TYR A 245 -9.15 -11.03 -5.12
C TYR A 245 -8.72 -10.54 -6.50
N LYS A 246 -8.38 -11.46 -7.40
CA LYS A 246 -8.04 -11.13 -8.78
C LYS A 246 -8.87 -11.97 -9.73
N PHE A 247 -9.49 -11.28 -10.71
CA PHE A 247 -10.16 -11.84 -11.85
C PHE A 247 -9.42 -11.52 -13.14
N THR A 248 -9.19 -12.51 -14.01
CA THR A 248 -8.52 -12.33 -15.32
C THR A 248 -9.40 -12.91 -16.41
N PHE A 249 -9.74 -12.11 -17.44
CA PHE A 249 -10.60 -12.49 -18.57
C PHE A 249 -10.01 -12.08 -19.92
#